data_551c5d754322fc7e3ab9c34c460cba33
#
_entry.id   551c5d754322fc7e3ab9c34c460cba33
#
_cell.length_a   1.000
_cell.length_b   1.000
_cell.length_c   1.000
_cell.angle_alpha   90.00
_cell.angle_beta   90.00
_cell.angle_gamma   90.00
#
_symmetry.space_group_name_H-M   'P 1'
#
loop_
_entity.id
_entity.type
_entity.pdbx_description
1 polymer ?
#
loop_
_entity_poly.entity_id
_entity_poly.type
_entity_poly.pdbx_seq_one_letter_code
_entity_poly.pdbx_strand_id
1 'polypeptide(L)'
;MKRFISHLAINIALVSFAIGQSPTAQRPANSTSEQEVRQMIEEYRTAILQRDIATLEKIWADDYVFVNAAGDVLAKTERLANIKSGATTLDSINEEENVTVRVYQNSAVTTSRVTLKGQYSGQPISGEYRSILVWVKGSEGWQLVSNQLTALKPK
;
A
#
# COMPACT_ATOMS: atom_id res chain seq x y z
N MET A 1 25.30 -68.35 52.37
CA MET A 1 25.78 -67.05 51.85
C MET A 1 24.99 -66.72 50.58
N LYS A 2 23.97 -65.87 50.70
CA LYS A 2 23.11 -65.46 49.56
C LYS A 2 23.56 -64.06 49.17
N ARG A 3 24.09 -63.87 47.93
CA ARG A 3 24.42 -62.58 47.38
C ARG A 3 23.19 -61.97 46.73
N PHE A 4 22.73 -60.80 47.23
CA PHE A 4 21.73 -59.98 46.59
C PHE A 4 22.40 -59.09 45.55
N ILE A 5 22.00 -59.24 44.30
CA ILE A 5 22.37 -58.34 43.21
C ILE A 5 21.26 -57.31 43.05
N SER A 6 21.58 -56.08 43.42
CA SER A 6 20.65 -54.96 43.26
C SER A 6 20.75 -54.41 41.81
N HIS A 7 19.63 -54.45 41.10
CA HIS A 7 19.54 -53.89 39.76
C HIS A 7 19.11 -52.41 39.88
N LEU A 8 20.02 -51.54 39.57
CA LEU A 8 19.76 -50.10 39.44
C LEU A 8 19.12 -49.81 38.07
N ALA A 9 17.83 -49.51 38.05
CA ALA A 9 17.11 -49.09 36.84
C ALA A 9 17.37 -47.59 36.60
N ILE A 10 18.07 -47.27 35.55
CA ILE A 10 18.30 -45.90 35.10
C ILE A 10 17.10 -45.51 34.21
N ASN A 11 16.23 -44.63 34.72
CA ASN A 11 15.18 -44.01 33.94
C ASN A 11 15.75 -42.83 33.12
N ILE A 12 15.86 -43.01 31.83
CA ILE A 12 16.22 -41.95 30.89
C ILE A 12 14.90 -41.24 30.51
N ALA A 13 14.68 -40.05 31.08
CA ALA A 13 13.57 -39.17 30.66
C ALA A 13 13.93 -38.52 29.33
N LEU A 14 13.23 -38.92 28.26
CA LEU A 14 13.29 -38.27 26.98
C LEU A 14 12.51 -36.94 27.08
N VAL A 15 13.23 -35.83 27.15
CA VAL A 15 12.65 -34.49 27.04
C VAL A 15 12.43 -34.24 25.55
N SER A 16 11.18 -34.37 25.10
CA SER A 16 10.78 -33.98 23.75
C SER A 16 10.69 -32.46 23.67
N PHE A 17 11.65 -31.83 23.00
CA PHE A 17 11.57 -30.42 22.61
C PHE A 17 10.51 -30.29 21.52
N ALA A 18 9.32 -29.83 21.87
CA ALA A 18 8.33 -29.37 20.91
C ALA A 18 8.85 -28.04 20.31
N ILE A 19 9.36 -28.08 19.09
CA ILE A 19 9.63 -26.88 18.32
C ILE A 19 8.26 -26.26 18.00
N GLY A 20 7.91 -25.22 18.76
CA GLY A 20 6.72 -24.43 18.53
C GLY A 20 6.84 -23.75 17.15
N GLN A 21 6.18 -24.32 16.14
CA GLN A 21 5.91 -23.60 14.90
C GLN A 21 4.97 -22.46 15.25
N SER A 22 5.48 -21.23 15.24
CA SER A 22 4.64 -20.05 15.29
C SER A 22 3.65 -20.13 14.12
N PRO A 23 2.33 -20.05 14.36
CA PRO A 23 1.37 -20.03 13.28
C PRO A 23 1.67 -18.78 12.44
N THR A 24 2.14 -18.96 11.23
CA THR A 24 2.12 -17.92 10.21
C THR A 24 0.65 -17.58 10.03
N ALA A 25 0.20 -16.49 10.64
CA ALA A 25 -1.16 -16.01 10.50
C ALA A 25 -1.41 -15.75 9.01
N GLN A 26 -2.01 -16.71 8.32
CA GLN A 26 -2.55 -16.52 6.99
C GLN A 26 -3.62 -15.44 7.12
N ARG A 27 -3.28 -14.24 6.63
CA ARG A 27 -4.18 -13.10 6.57
C ARG A 27 -5.37 -13.53 5.69
N PRO A 28 -6.63 -13.47 6.19
CA PRO A 28 -7.76 -13.77 5.33
C PRO A 28 -7.71 -12.83 4.14
N ALA A 29 -7.74 -13.40 2.93
CA ALA A 29 -7.91 -12.64 1.70
C ALA A 29 -9.25 -11.89 1.80
N ASN A 30 -9.25 -10.56 1.60
CA ASN A 30 -10.40 -9.67 1.69
C ASN A 30 -10.91 -9.36 3.11
N SER A 31 -10.07 -8.80 3.98
CA SER A 31 -10.55 -8.13 5.18
C SER A 31 -11.42 -6.90 4.78
N THR A 32 -12.40 -6.53 5.64
CA THR A 32 -13.22 -5.32 5.42
C THR A 32 -12.36 -4.09 5.14
N SER A 33 -11.26 -3.91 5.88
CA SER A 33 -10.33 -2.81 5.67
C SER A 33 -9.61 -2.86 4.32
N GLU A 34 -9.31 -4.05 3.77
CA GLU A 34 -8.76 -4.17 2.42
C GLU A 34 -9.78 -3.74 1.36
N GLN A 35 -11.04 -4.11 1.51
CA GLN A 35 -12.11 -3.70 0.61
C GLN A 35 -12.34 -2.19 0.67
N GLU A 36 -12.34 -1.59 1.88
CA GLU A 36 -12.43 -0.14 2.06
C GLU A 36 -11.30 0.58 1.33
N VAL A 37 -10.05 0.13 1.48
CA VAL A 37 -8.90 0.73 0.78
C VAL A 37 -9.01 0.58 -0.74
N ARG A 38 -9.50 -0.55 -1.26
CA ARG A 38 -9.74 -0.72 -2.69
C ARG A 38 -10.78 0.27 -3.21
N GLN A 39 -11.86 0.49 -2.45
CA GLN A 39 -12.87 1.49 -2.80
C GLN A 39 -12.28 2.91 -2.81
N MET A 40 -11.45 3.26 -1.84
CA MET A 40 -10.76 4.55 -1.80
C MET A 40 -9.81 4.76 -2.99
N ILE A 41 -9.15 3.70 -3.48
CA ILE A 41 -8.31 3.77 -4.68
C ILE A 41 -9.15 4.13 -5.91
N GLU A 42 -10.30 3.51 -6.09
CA GLU A 42 -11.19 3.80 -7.22
C GLU A 42 -11.76 5.22 -7.15
N GLU A 43 -12.16 5.67 -5.95
CA GLU A 43 -12.61 7.04 -5.72
C GLU A 43 -11.52 8.06 -6.03
N TYR A 44 -10.30 7.81 -5.52
CA TYR A 44 -9.13 8.65 -5.80
C TYR A 44 -8.82 8.75 -7.30
N ARG A 45 -8.84 7.62 -8.03
CA ARG A 45 -8.61 7.60 -9.47
C ARG A 45 -9.66 8.40 -10.23
N THR A 46 -10.93 8.20 -9.88
CA THR A 46 -12.05 8.93 -10.47
C THR A 46 -11.89 10.42 -10.23
N ALA A 47 -11.58 10.82 -9.00
CA ALA A 47 -11.39 12.23 -8.64
C ALA A 47 -10.23 12.88 -9.39
N ILE A 48 -9.10 12.19 -9.57
CA ILE A 48 -7.96 12.68 -10.35
C ILE A 48 -8.34 12.85 -11.83
N LEU A 49 -8.97 11.87 -12.45
CA LEU A 49 -9.38 11.92 -13.86
C LEU A 49 -10.40 13.02 -14.12
N GLN A 50 -11.33 13.22 -13.20
CA GLN A 50 -12.36 14.24 -13.30
C GLN A 50 -11.90 15.61 -12.80
N ARG A 51 -10.72 15.71 -12.22
CA ARG A 51 -10.18 16.90 -11.55
C ARG A 51 -11.12 17.42 -10.46
N ASP A 52 -11.75 16.50 -9.74
CA ASP A 52 -12.63 16.82 -8.61
C ASP A 52 -11.81 17.23 -7.39
N ILE A 53 -11.54 18.55 -7.31
CA ILE A 53 -10.74 19.13 -6.24
C ILE A 53 -11.37 18.90 -4.87
N ALA A 54 -12.71 18.98 -4.75
CA ALA A 54 -13.38 18.83 -3.46
C ALA A 54 -13.25 17.41 -2.91
N THR A 55 -13.33 16.40 -3.77
CA THR A 55 -13.10 15.00 -3.38
C THR A 55 -11.61 14.76 -3.06
N LEU A 56 -10.69 15.30 -3.86
CA LEU A 56 -9.26 15.17 -3.59
C LEU A 56 -8.85 15.82 -2.27
N GLU A 57 -9.42 16.98 -1.91
CA GLU A 57 -9.19 17.64 -0.62
C GLU A 57 -9.57 16.77 0.58
N LYS A 58 -10.62 15.95 0.46
CA LYS A 58 -11.07 15.02 1.50
C LYS A 58 -10.23 13.75 1.56
N ILE A 59 -9.90 13.20 0.38
CA ILE A 59 -9.11 11.96 0.29
C ILE A 59 -7.68 12.16 0.78
N TRP A 60 -7.06 13.30 0.47
CA TRP A 60 -5.69 13.58 0.86
C TRP A 60 -5.62 14.12 2.30
N ALA A 61 -4.79 13.51 3.13
CA ALA A 61 -4.48 14.02 4.46
C ALA A 61 -3.87 15.44 4.38
N ASP A 62 -3.90 16.19 5.47
CA ASP A 62 -3.36 17.56 5.47
C ASP A 62 -1.84 17.60 5.24
N ASP A 63 -1.14 16.56 5.67
CA ASP A 63 0.30 16.35 5.48
C ASP A 63 0.63 15.48 4.26
N TYR A 64 -0.32 15.32 3.33
CA TYR A 64 -0.12 14.54 2.12
C TYR A 64 1.08 15.02 1.31
N VAL A 65 1.86 14.06 0.80
CA VAL A 65 2.97 14.30 -0.11
C VAL A 65 2.85 13.45 -1.37
N PHE A 66 3.20 14.05 -2.50
CA PHE A 66 3.37 13.37 -3.77
C PHE A 66 4.83 13.39 -4.19
N VAL A 67 5.39 12.22 -4.49
CA VAL A 67 6.72 12.09 -5.08
C VAL A 67 6.56 11.68 -6.54
N ASN A 68 6.95 12.56 -7.46
CA ASN A 68 6.85 12.27 -8.89
C ASN A 68 7.99 11.36 -9.38
N ALA A 69 7.94 10.97 -10.65
CA ALA A 69 8.93 10.08 -11.24
C ALA A 69 10.34 10.71 -11.43
N ALA A 70 10.44 12.03 -11.31
CA ALA A 70 11.72 12.75 -11.33
C ALA A 70 12.35 12.88 -9.93
N GLY A 71 11.57 12.54 -8.87
CA GLY A 71 11.98 12.65 -7.47
C GLY A 71 11.57 13.95 -6.79
N ASP A 72 10.81 14.84 -7.48
CA ASP A 72 10.29 16.05 -6.86
C ASP A 72 9.22 15.71 -5.85
N VAL A 73 9.19 16.43 -4.73
CA VAL A 73 8.23 16.26 -3.64
C VAL A 73 7.27 17.46 -3.63
N LEU A 74 5.98 17.19 -3.79
CA LEU A 74 4.92 18.19 -3.78
C LEU A 74 4.01 17.99 -2.58
N ALA A 75 3.73 19.06 -1.85
CA ALA A 75 2.71 19.08 -0.80
C ALA A 75 1.29 19.07 -1.37
N LYS A 76 0.29 18.77 -0.52
CA LYS A 76 -1.15 18.77 -0.86
C LYS A 76 -1.57 20.04 -1.61
N THR A 77 -1.24 21.20 -1.06
CA THR A 77 -1.63 22.51 -1.61
C THR A 77 -1.09 22.74 -3.01
N GLU A 78 0.19 22.43 -3.23
CA GLU A 78 0.83 22.57 -4.54
C GLU A 78 0.24 21.58 -5.55
N ARG A 79 0.02 20.35 -5.13
CA ARG A 79 -0.57 19.31 -5.98
C ARG A 79 -1.99 19.67 -6.41
N LEU A 80 -2.82 20.17 -5.49
CA LEU A 80 -4.18 20.66 -5.81
C LEU A 80 -4.14 21.85 -6.76
N ALA A 81 -3.25 22.81 -6.53
CA ALA A 81 -3.08 23.96 -7.42
C ALA A 81 -2.72 23.55 -8.85
N ASN A 82 -1.82 22.58 -9.01
CA ASN A 82 -1.41 22.05 -10.31
C ASN A 82 -2.56 21.34 -11.05
N ILE A 83 -3.42 20.62 -10.33
CA ILE A 83 -4.60 19.98 -10.93
C ILE A 83 -5.67 21.01 -11.27
N LYS A 84 -5.94 21.96 -10.37
CA LYS A 84 -6.93 23.01 -10.54
C LYS A 84 -6.60 23.91 -11.74
N SER A 85 -5.34 24.30 -11.91
CA SER A 85 -4.88 25.12 -13.03
C SER A 85 -4.82 24.38 -14.36
N GLY A 86 -4.88 23.04 -14.35
CA GLY A 86 -4.67 22.22 -15.54
C GLY A 86 -3.20 22.00 -15.89
N ALA A 87 -2.24 22.47 -15.07
CA ALA A 87 -0.82 22.14 -15.25
C ALA A 87 -0.56 20.63 -15.11
N THR A 88 -1.41 19.95 -14.35
CA THR A 88 -1.45 18.49 -14.30
C THR A 88 -2.85 18.01 -14.68
N THR A 89 -2.93 17.18 -15.73
CA THR A 89 -4.13 16.49 -16.16
C THR A 89 -3.79 15.04 -16.45
N LEU A 90 -4.73 14.14 -16.17
CA LEU A 90 -4.62 12.75 -16.59
C LEU A 90 -5.82 12.42 -17.49
N ASP A 91 -5.52 11.94 -18.70
CA ASP A 91 -6.50 11.50 -19.67
C ASP A 91 -6.89 10.05 -19.40
N SER A 92 -5.94 9.26 -18.91
CA SER A 92 -6.18 7.87 -18.51
C SER A 92 -5.20 7.39 -17.44
N ILE A 93 -5.71 6.50 -16.60
CA ILE A 93 -4.96 5.69 -15.62
C ILE A 93 -5.39 4.26 -15.85
N ASN A 94 -4.55 3.45 -16.51
CA ASN A 94 -4.82 2.04 -16.74
C ASN A 94 -3.97 1.19 -15.80
N GLU A 95 -4.58 0.32 -15.03
CA GLU A 95 -3.85 -0.68 -14.26
C GLU A 95 -3.50 -1.88 -15.11
N GLU A 96 -2.21 -2.20 -15.12
CA GLU A 96 -1.67 -3.34 -15.87
C GLU A 96 -1.65 -4.64 -15.04
N GLU A 97 -1.74 -4.50 -13.72
CA GLU A 97 -1.68 -5.62 -12.76
C GLU A 97 -2.67 -5.38 -11.63
N ASN A 98 -3.10 -6.46 -10.97
CA ASN A 98 -3.92 -6.36 -9.77
C ASN A 98 -3.23 -5.51 -8.69
N VAL A 99 -3.97 -4.57 -8.11
CA VAL A 99 -3.50 -3.79 -6.95
C VAL A 99 -3.22 -4.73 -5.79
N THR A 100 -1.98 -4.70 -5.30
CA THR A 100 -1.65 -5.36 -4.04
C THR A 100 -1.98 -4.41 -2.89
N VAL A 101 -2.85 -4.83 -1.99
CA VAL A 101 -3.22 -4.09 -0.77
C VAL A 101 -2.71 -4.83 0.45
N ARG A 102 -1.95 -4.13 1.32
CA ARG A 102 -1.47 -4.65 2.59
C ARG A 102 -1.93 -3.72 3.70
N VAL A 103 -2.77 -4.23 4.59
CA VAL A 103 -3.31 -3.47 5.73
C VAL A 103 -2.55 -3.81 6.99
N TYR A 104 -2.18 -2.79 7.78
CA TYR A 104 -1.47 -2.87 9.04
C TYR A 104 -2.22 -2.02 10.08
N GLN A 105 -3.14 -2.61 10.81
CA GLN A 105 -3.98 -1.88 11.77
C GLN A 105 -4.69 -0.67 11.10
N ASN A 106 -4.24 0.55 11.42
CA ASN A 106 -4.78 1.80 10.90
C ASN A 106 -4.03 2.34 9.69
N SER A 107 -3.15 1.56 9.08
CA SER A 107 -2.42 1.96 7.88
C SER A 107 -2.51 0.90 6.79
N ALA A 108 -2.39 1.32 5.54
CA ALA A 108 -2.30 0.41 4.42
C ALA A 108 -1.28 0.92 3.40
N VAL A 109 -0.61 -0.04 2.76
CA VAL A 109 0.29 0.24 1.62
C VAL A 109 -0.26 -0.50 0.41
N THR A 110 -0.41 0.22 -0.69
CA THR A 110 -0.83 -0.36 -1.96
C THR A 110 0.25 -0.19 -3.01
N THR A 111 0.40 -1.18 -3.85
CA THR A 111 1.33 -1.14 -4.98
C THR A 111 0.63 -1.64 -6.23
N SER A 112 0.83 -0.94 -7.34
CA SER A 112 0.32 -1.32 -8.65
C SER A 112 1.29 -0.91 -9.76
N ARG A 113 1.12 -1.49 -10.94
CA ARG A 113 1.70 -1.02 -12.18
C ARG A 113 0.61 -0.31 -12.96
N VAL A 114 0.88 0.92 -13.37
CA VAL A 114 -0.09 1.76 -14.06
C VAL A 114 0.52 2.34 -15.34
N THR A 115 -0.28 2.43 -16.39
CA THR A 115 0.02 3.23 -17.56
C THR A 115 -0.73 4.56 -17.45
N LEU A 116 0.00 5.66 -17.44
CA LEU A 116 -0.53 7.01 -17.37
C LEU A 116 -0.40 7.70 -18.73
N LYS A 117 -1.44 8.45 -19.09
CA LYS A 117 -1.41 9.42 -20.20
C LYS A 117 -1.97 10.73 -19.72
N GLY A 118 -1.41 11.84 -20.16
CA GLY A 118 -1.87 13.18 -19.79
C GLY A 118 -0.77 14.21 -19.85
N GLN A 119 -0.78 15.15 -18.93
CA GLN A 119 0.17 16.24 -18.80
C GLN A 119 0.58 16.40 -17.34
N TYR A 120 1.87 16.64 -17.10
CA TYR A 120 2.43 16.98 -15.79
C TYR A 120 3.30 18.23 -15.90
N SER A 121 2.99 19.25 -15.09
CA SER A 121 3.67 20.57 -15.14
C SER A 121 3.76 21.14 -16.57
N GLY A 122 2.69 21.00 -17.34
CA GLY A 122 2.61 21.47 -18.73
C GLY A 122 3.34 20.61 -19.76
N GLN A 123 3.97 19.51 -19.35
CA GLN A 123 4.68 18.60 -20.26
C GLN A 123 3.87 17.30 -20.46
N PRO A 124 3.72 16.83 -21.71
CA PRO A 124 3.05 15.57 -21.98
C PRO A 124 3.72 14.41 -21.25
N ILE A 125 2.89 13.54 -20.63
CA ILE A 125 3.35 12.30 -20.05
C ILE A 125 2.62 11.12 -20.71
N SER A 126 3.38 10.08 -21.04
CA SER A 126 2.85 8.80 -21.48
C SER A 126 3.86 7.73 -21.10
N GLY A 127 3.47 6.78 -20.27
CA GLY A 127 4.40 5.72 -19.84
C GLY A 127 3.85 4.84 -18.74
N GLU A 128 4.65 3.83 -18.43
CA GLU A 128 4.38 2.88 -17.36
C GLU A 128 5.10 3.28 -16.08
N TYR A 129 4.40 3.15 -14.97
CA TYR A 129 4.92 3.52 -13.65
C TYR A 129 4.59 2.45 -12.62
N ARG A 130 5.48 2.29 -11.63
CA ARG A 130 5.14 1.67 -10.36
C ARG A 130 4.57 2.75 -9.45
N SER A 131 3.34 2.52 -8.97
CA SER A 131 2.67 3.40 -8.00
C SER A 131 2.72 2.77 -6.62
N ILE A 132 3.03 3.58 -5.61
CA ILE A 132 2.90 3.25 -4.20
C ILE A 132 1.99 4.29 -3.57
N LEU A 133 0.91 3.82 -2.91
CA LEU A 133 0.03 4.67 -2.12
C LEU A 133 0.10 4.22 -0.67
N VAL A 134 0.21 5.19 0.24
CA VAL A 134 0.18 4.95 1.69
C VAL A 134 -1.07 5.61 2.27
N TRP A 135 -1.88 4.81 2.94
CA TRP A 135 -3.15 5.19 3.53
C TRP A 135 -3.12 5.10 5.04
N VAL A 136 -3.80 6.02 5.71
CA VAL A 136 -3.99 6.00 7.18
C VAL A 136 -5.48 6.16 7.48
N LYS A 137 -5.99 5.37 8.42
CA LYS A 137 -7.38 5.40 8.88
C LYS A 137 -7.49 6.25 10.13
N GLY A 138 -8.12 7.41 10.00
CA GLY A 138 -8.48 8.29 11.10
C GLY A 138 -9.94 8.17 11.50
N SER A 139 -10.45 9.17 12.24
CA SER A 139 -11.86 9.25 12.66
C SER A 139 -12.82 9.41 11.47
N GLU A 140 -12.36 10.03 10.40
CA GLU A 140 -13.16 10.31 9.19
C GLU A 140 -12.98 9.25 8.09
N GLY A 141 -12.29 8.15 8.38
CA GLY A 141 -12.03 7.07 7.43
C GLY A 141 -10.59 7.04 6.92
N TRP A 142 -10.40 6.40 5.76
CA TRP A 142 -9.10 6.27 5.12
C TRP A 142 -8.71 7.55 4.38
N GLN A 143 -7.51 8.04 4.64
CA GLN A 143 -6.92 9.16 3.92
C GLN A 143 -5.58 8.77 3.31
N LEU A 144 -5.29 9.30 2.13
CA LEU A 144 -4.01 9.12 1.44
C LEU A 144 -2.99 10.11 2.00
N VAL A 145 -1.91 9.58 2.60
CA VAL A 145 -0.82 10.39 3.17
C VAL A 145 0.39 10.48 2.24
N SER A 146 0.56 9.52 1.34
CA SER A 146 1.65 9.57 0.37
C SER A 146 1.31 8.84 -0.92
N ASN A 147 1.75 9.40 -2.04
CA ASN A 147 1.75 8.77 -3.35
C ASN A 147 3.13 8.94 -3.99
N GLN A 148 3.72 7.84 -4.43
CA GLN A 148 4.97 7.86 -5.18
C GLN A 148 4.81 7.16 -6.51
N LEU A 149 5.37 7.77 -7.56
CA LEU A 149 5.49 7.19 -8.89
C LEU A 149 6.96 6.95 -9.22
N THR A 150 7.25 5.77 -9.76
CA THR A 150 8.57 5.41 -10.30
C THR A 150 8.40 5.00 -11.75
N ALA A 151 9.04 5.70 -12.68
CA ALA A 151 8.99 5.34 -14.09
C ALA A 151 9.61 3.96 -14.33
N LEU A 152 8.93 3.12 -15.10
CA LEU A 152 9.46 1.83 -15.51
C LEU A 152 10.19 2.01 -16.85
N LYS A 153 11.33 1.33 -16.98
CA LYS A 153 12.05 1.33 -18.25
C LYS A 153 11.23 0.58 -19.29
N PRO A 154 11.14 1.07 -20.53
CA PRO A 154 10.59 0.29 -21.64
C PRO A 154 11.33 -1.05 -21.74
N LYS A 155 10.58 -2.11 -21.97
CA LYS A 155 11.17 -3.44 -22.24
C LYS A 155 11.75 -3.49 -23.64
#